data_c868445db668f78fd90ccc4f5efaa8a4
#
_entry.id   c868445db668f78fd90ccc4f5efaa8a4
#
_cell.length_a   1.000
_cell.length_b   1.000
_cell.length_c   1.000
_cell.angle_alpha   90.00
_cell.angle_beta   90.00
_cell.angle_gamma   90.00
#
_symmetry.space_group_name_H-M   'P 1'
#
loop_
_entity.id
_entity.type
_entity.pdbx_description
1 polymer ?
#
loop_
_entity_poly.entity_id
_entity_poly.type
_entity_poly.pdbx_seq_one_letter_code
_entity_poly.pdbx_strand_id
1 'polypeptide(L)'
;MSKSLIFLTIASLLFINCKDSNKNQDISLIFPEGMIWVEGKSYTKGAKTEDPYAMMREKPSHEVYVDGFFIDATEVTNNQFQKFVNETGYVTIAERQIDWNEMKKNLPTNTPKPHDSLLQPGSLIFNKDVNRVVNMDNYFQWWKWQIGASWKSPAGPGSNIEGKGNYPVVHVAYEDALAYCEWANRKLPTEAQWESAAQGNYDKAVFTWGDEVNLLNTNANTWQGDFPTNNESIDGFDMIAPVKSFSPNSIGIFDMIGNVWEITDDLFNVNYYSELNSVTDLKNLKGASSCYNPSNPYEIQHVMKGGSFLCHDSYCASYRISARMGVSIDSGSDHTGFRTIVTPEMLLNK
;
A
#
# COMPACT_ATOMS: atom_id res chain seq x y z
N MET A 1 -70.18 47.16 56.34
CA MET A 1 -69.75 46.93 54.96
C MET A 1 -68.30 47.31 54.91
N SER A 2 -67.41 46.32 55.07
CA SER A 2 -65.95 46.54 55.07
C SER A 2 -65.37 45.77 53.91
N LYS A 3 -64.68 46.45 53.00
CA LYS A 3 -63.90 45.86 51.86
C LYS A 3 -62.45 45.62 52.30
N SER A 4 -62.07 44.35 52.43
CA SER A 4 -60.72 43.97 52.64
C SER A 4 -59.97 43.95 51.28
N LEU A 5 -58.84 44.67 51.21
CA LEU A 5 -57.92 44.71 50.10
C LEU A 5 -56.83 43.66 50.33
N ILE A 6 -56.72 42.69 49.48
CA ILE A 6 -55.66 41.68 49.49
C ILE A 6 -54.55 42.20 48.60
N PHE A 7 -53.35 42.43 49.16
CA PHE A 7 -52.13 42.72 48.44
C PHE A 7 -51.48 41.40 48.00
N LEU A 8 -51.37 41.23 46.69
CA LEU A 8 -50.68 40.10 46.08
C LEU A 8 -49.23 40.54 45.79
N THR A 9 -48.28 40.02 46.54
CA THR A 9 -46.86 40.22 46.32
C THR A 9 -46.36 39.20 45.24
N ILE A 10 -46.02 39.72 44.07
CA ILE A 10 -45.40 38.92 43.00
C ILE A 10 -43.88 38.85 43.27
N ALA A 11 -43.40 37.65 43.64
CA ALA A 11 -41.97 37.36 43.73
C ALA A 11 -41.45 37.00 42.32
N SER A 12 -40.68 37.90 41.74
CA SER A 12 -39.98 37.67 40.48
C SER A 12 -38.80 36.73 40.70
N LEU A 13 -38.90 35.46 40.28
CA LEU A 13 -37.79 34.52 40.18
C LEU A 13 -37.03 34.85 38.90
N LEU A 14 -35.83 35.41 39.07
CA LEU A 14 -34.81 35.51 38.01
C LEU A 14 -34.21 34.13 37.73
N PHE A 15 -34.66 33.47 36.68
CA PHE A 15 -33.97 32.32 36.13
C PHE A 15 -32.70 32.84 35.43
N ILE A 16 -31.51 32.62 36.03
CA ILE A 16 -30.22 32.75 35.34
C ILE A 16 -30.12 31.54 34.42
N ASN A 17 -30.40 31.77 33.17
CA ASN A 17 -30.18 30.76 32.10
C ASN A 17 -28.69 30.75 31.78
N CYS A 18 -27.88 29.87 32.40
CA CYS A 18 -26.57 29.52 31.92
C CYS A 18 -26.75 28.84 30.56
N LYS A 19 -26.54 29.58 29.47
CA LYS A 19 -26.30 29.01 28.16
C LYS A 19 -24.92 28.37 28.21
N ASP A 20 -24.87 27.07 28.46
CA ASP A 20 -23.76 26.23 28.02
C ASP A 20 -23.72 26.28 26.48
N SER A 21 -22.84 27.14 26.00
CA SER A 21 -22.49 27.14 24.57
C SER A 21 -21.51 25.98 24.30
N ASN A 22 -21.97 24.75 24.40
CA ASN A 22 -21.39 23.65 23.66
C ASN A 22 -21.66 23.92 22.18
N LYS A 23 -20.76 24.67 21.55
CA LYS A 23 -20.60 24.62 20.11
C LYS A 23 -20.14 23.19 19.79
N ASN A 24 -21.07 22.27 19.60
CA ASN A 24 -20.88 21.16 18.71
C ASN A 24 -20.57 21.81 17.35
N GLN A 25 -19.29 21.99 17.04
CA GLN A 25 -18.87 22.12 15.67
C GLN A 25 -19.24 20.77 15.05
N ASP A 26 -20.35 20.72 14.33
CA ASP A 26 -20.57 19.71 13.32
C ASP A 26 -19.41 19.82 12.33
N ILE A 27 -18.33 19.09 12.62
CA ILE A 27 -17.26 18.86 11.67
C ILE A 27 -17.90 17.92 10.64
N SER A 28 -18.53 18.48 9.62
CA SER A 28 -18.82 17.72 8.42
C SER A 28 -17.47 17.31 7.85
N LEU A 29 -17.03 16.08 8.13
CA LEU A 29 -15.84 15.49 7.52
C LEU A 29 -16.03 15.61 6.02
N ILE A 30 -15.27 16.50 5.39
CA ILE A 30 -15.23 16.59 3.93
C ILE A 30 -14.55 15.30 3.49
N PHE A 31 -15.34 14.38 2.97
CA PHE A 31 -14.83 13.12 2.43
C PHE A 31 -13.89 13.43 1.26
N PRO A 32 -12.60 13.05 1.34
CA PRO A 32 -11.68 13.27 0.24
C PRO A 32 -12.15 12.49 -1.00
N GLU A 33 -12.16 13.15 -2.15
CA GLU A 33 -12.58 12.53 -3.40
C GLU A 33 -11.77 11.28 -3.73
N GLY A 34 -12.46 10.20 -4.12
CA GLY A 34 -11.85 8.92 -4.50
C GLY A 34 -11.37 8.07 -3.32
N MET A 35 -11.63 8.48 -2.08
CA MET A 35 -11.24 7.75 -0.89
C MET A 35 -12.43 7.10 -0.16
N ILE A 36 -12.16 6.01 0.53
CA ILE A 36 -13.11 5.25 1.34
C ILE A 36 -12.75 5.43 2.81
N TRP A 37 -13.75 5.64 3.65
CA TRP A 37 -13.56 5.66 5.11
C TRP A 37 -13.40 4.23 5.63
N VAL A 38 -12.32 4.00 6.36
CA VAL A 38 -12.07 2.77 7.13
C VAL A 38 -12.33 3.08 8.59
N GLU A 39 -13.34 2.43 9.17
CA GLU A 39 -13.67 2.62 10.58
C GLU A 39 -12.56 2.12 11.50
N GLY A 40 -12.29 2.86 12.57
CA GLY A 40 -11.32 2.46 13.58
C GLY A 40 -11.77 1.18 14.29
N LYS A 41 -10.90 0.17 14.33
CA LYS A 41 -11.24 -1.14 14.91
C LYS A 41 -10.03 -1.90 15.44
N SER A 42 -10.30 -2.83 16.37
CA SER A 42 -9.38 -3.93 16.63
C SER A 42 -9.55 -5.02 15.57
N TYR A 43 -8.44 -5.64 15.17
CA TYR A 43 -8.44 -6.76 14.24
C TYR A 43 -7.19 -7.62 14.45
N THR A 44 -7.21 -8.84 13.94
CA THR A 44 -6.04 -9.70 13.98
C THR A 44 -5.12 -9.42 12.78
N LYS A 45 -3.95 -8.82 13.06
CA LYS A 45 -2.86 -8.58 12.10
C LYS A 45 -1.98 -9.81 11.97
N GLY A 46 -1.63 -10.18 10.73
CA GLY A 46 -0.77 -11.32 10.44
C GLY A 46 -1.52 -12.58 10.00
N ALA A 47 -0.76 -13.63 9.74
CA ALA A 47 -1.29 -14.83 9.13
C ALA A 47 -2.10 -15.71 10.08
N LYS A 48 -3.15 -16.36 9.54
CA LYS A 48 -3.82 -17.47 10.21
C LYS A 48 -2.86 -18.65 10.43
N THR A 49 -3.10 -19.40 11.50
CA THR A 49 -2.32 -20.61 11.77
C THR A 49 -2.48 -21.66 10.66
N GLU A 50 -3.68 -21.74 10.10
CA GLU A 50 -4.08 -22.73 9.10
C GLU A 50 -3.69 -22.32 7.67
N ASP A 51 -3.18 -21.10 7.45
CA ASP A 51 -2.73 -20.67 6.13
C ASP A 51 -1.45 -21.40 5.72
N PRO A 52 -1.50 -22.31 4.72
CA PRO A 52 -0.37 -23.16 4.34
C PRO A 52 0.76 -22.37 3.66
N TYR A 53 0.49 -21.19 3.16
CA TYR A 53 1.45 -20.32 2.47
C TYR A 53 2.05 -19.25 3.39
N ALA A 54 1.58 -19.17 4.64
CA ALA A 54 2.05 -18.14 5.58
C ALA A 54 3.51 -18.34 5.98
N MET A 55 4.32 -17.33 5.73
CA MET A 55 5.74 -17.31 6.05
C MET A 55 5.99 -16.90 7.52
N MET A 56 7.15 -17.27 8.07
CA MET A 56 7.53 -16.91 9.45
C MET A 56 7.50 -15.40 9.70
N ARG A 57 7.81 -14.58 8.71
CA ARG A 57 7.77 -13.11 8.80
C ARG A 57 6.35 -12.52 8.92
N GLU A 58 5.32 -13.35 8.79
CA GLU A 58 3.91 -13.01 8.95
C GLU A 58 3.34 -13.49 10.30
N LYS A 59 4.17 -14.14 11.13
CA LYS A 59 3.79 -14.84 12.36
C LYS A 59 4.62 -14.40 13.57
N PRO A 60 4.05 -14.52 14.81
CA PRO A 60 2.67 -14.83 15.10
C PRO A 60 1.71 -13.70 14.76
N SER A 61 0.41 -14.00 14.63
CA SER A 61 -0.61 -12.96 14.50
C SER A 61 -0.86 -12.27 15.84
N HIS A 62 -1.26 -10.98 15.79
CA HIS A 62 -1.51 -10.14 16.95
C HIS A 62 -2.84 -9.41 16.83
N GLU A 63 -3.56 -9.27 17.95
CA GLU A 63 -4.67 -8.35 17.99
C GLU A 63 -4.14 -6.92 18.11
N VAL A 64 -4.43 -6.08 17.13
CA VAL A 64 -3.97 -4.69 17.04
C VAL A 64 -5.16 -3.76 16.87
N TYR A 65 -5.01 -2.49 17.25
CA TYR A 65 -6.01 -1.46 17.03
C TYR A 65 -5.50 -0.40 16.08
N VAL A 66 -6.34 0.04 15.14
CA VAL A 66 -6.08 1.13 14.21
C VAL A 66 -7.20 2.15 14.31
N ASP A 67 -6.87 3.44 14.50
CA ASP A 67 -7.85 4.54 14.43
C ASP A 67 -8.42 4.66 13.01
N GLY A 68 -9.61 5.27 12.87
CA GLY A 68 -10.23 5.47 11.57
C GLY A 68 -9.45 6.40 10.65
N PHE A 69 -9.47 6.12 9.35
CA PHE A 69 -8.76 6.88 8.33
C PHE A 69 -9.45 6.75 6.97
N PHE A 70 -9.13 7.64 6.04
CA PHE A 70 -9.50 7.50 4.64
C PHE A 70 -8.36 6.86 3.85
N ILE A 71 -8.69 5.96 2.92
CA ILE A 71 -7.74 5.30 2.02
C ILE A 71 -8.23 5.44 0.58
N ASP A 72 -7.32 5.56 -0.38
CA ASP A 72 -7.67 5.52 -1.80
C ASP A 72 -8.46 4.25 -2.13
N ALA A 73 -9.54 4.42 -2.89
CA ALA A 73 -10.36 3.29 -3.32
C ALA A 73 -9.61 2.31 -4.24
N THR A 74 -8.55 2.75 -4.88
CA THR A 74 -7.67 2.00 -5.80
C THR A 74 -6.22 2.35 -5.55
N GLU A 75 -5.30 1.68 -6.23
CA GLU A 75 -3.93 2.15 -6.37
C GLU A 75 -3.91 3.53 -7.06
N VAL A 76 -2.86 4.32 -6.84
CA VAL A 76 -2.62 5.57 -7.57
C VAL A 76 -2.45 5.25 -9.05
N THR A 77 -3.25 5.92 -9.90
CA THR A 77 -3.27 5.68 -11.33
C THR A 77 -2.25 6.51 -12.10
N ASN A 78 -1.96 6.11 -13.35
CA ASN A 78 -1.10 6.88 -14.24
C ASN A 78 -1.62 8.31 -14.45
N ASN A 79 -2.95 8.53 -14.55
CA ASN A 79 -3.52 9.88 -14.68
C ASN A 79 -3.23 10.74 -13.45
N GLN A 80 -3.36 10.18 -12.24
CA GLN A 80 -3.10 10.90 -11.00
C GLN A 80 -1.62 11.22 -10.86
N PHE A 81 -0.74 10.25 -11.15
CA PHE A 81 0.70 10.44 -11.09
C PHE A 81 1.21 11.41 -12.17
N GLN A 82 0.64 11.36 -13.38
CA GLN A 82 0.95 12.32 -14.45
C GLN A 82 0.58 13.76 -14.04
N LYS A 83 -0.57 13.95 -13.35
CA LYS A 83 -0.94 15.26 -12.81
C LYS A 83 0.11 15.78 -11.85
N PHE A 84 0.55 14.95 -10.90
CA PHE A 84 1.63 15.29 -9.97
C PHE A 84 2.91 15.72 -10.69
N VAL A 85 3.37 14.91 -11.65
CA VAL A 85 4.59 15.21 -12.40
C VAL A 85 4.44 16.50 -13.23
N ASN A 86 3.28 16.71 -13.86
CA ASN A 86 3.03 17.91 -14.64
C ASN A 86 3.02 19.19 -13.80
N GLU A 87 2.52 19.13 -12.56
CA GLU A 87 2.44 20.29 -11.67
C GLU A 87 3.76 20.60 -10.94
N THR A 88 4.61 19.57 -10.72
CA THR A 88 5.84 19.72 -9.93
C THR A 88 7.12 19.66 -10.75
N GLY A 89 7.09 19.08 -11.95
CA GLY A 89 8.29 18.73 -12.71
C GLY A 89 9.12 17.61 -12.09
N TYR A 90 8.53 16.80 -11.21
CA TYR A 90 9.23 15.73 -10.51
C TYR A 90 9.85 14.72 -11.48
N VAL A 91 11.07 14.29 -11.19
CA VAL A 91 11.81 13.26 -11.92
C VAL A 91 11.94 12.04 -11.01
N THR A 92 11.35 10.91 -11.43
CA THR A 92 11.35 9.69 -10.61
C THR A 92 12.74 9.04 -10.50
N ILE A 93 12.93 8.21 -9.49
CA ILE A 93 14.17 7.45 -9.28
C ILE A 93 14.58 6.69 -10.56
N ALA A 94 13.63 6.04 -11.23
CA ALA A 94 13.86 5.30 -12.47
C ALA A 94 14.35 6.19 -13.64
N GLU A 95 14.15 7.51 -13.56
CA GLU A 95 14.56 8.48 -14.57
C GLU A 95 15.86 9.23 -14.23
N ARG A 96 16.33 9.11 -12.96
CA ARG A 96 17.56 9.79 -12.50
C ARG A 96 18.79 9.02 -12.90
N GLN A 97 19.87 9.77 -13.19
CA GLN A 97 21.19 9.18 -13.38
C GLN A 97 21.65 8.49 -12.10
N ILE A 98 22.09 7.24 -12.21
CA ILE A 98 22.60 6.47 -11.06
C ILE A 98 23.94 7.06 -10.61
N ASP A 99 24.02 7.50 -9.35
CA ASP A 99 25.27 7.90 -8.71
C ASP A 99 25.93 6.69 -8.04
N TRP A 100 27.01 6.20 -8.64
CA TRP A 100 27.77 5.09 -8.07
C TRP A 100 28.31 5.38 -6.66
N ASN A 101 28.66 6.63 -6.35
CA ASN A 101 29.20 6.97 -5.04
C ASN A 101 28.13 6.89 -3.93
N GLU A 102 26.87 7.16 -4.26
CA GLU A 102 25.76 6.93 -3.35
C GLU A 102 25.41 5.43 -3.30
N MET A 103 25.24 4.79 -4.44
CA MET A 103 24.88 3.38 -4.54
C MET A 103 25.84 2.47 -3.76
N LYS A 104 27.17 2.70 -3.87
CA LYS A 104 28.18 1.86 -3.21
C LYS A 104 28.13 1.91 -1.68
N LYS A 105 27.47 2.91 -1.06
CA LYS A 105 27.32 2.99 0.40
C LYS A 105 26.49 1.84 0.95
N ASN A 106 25.57 1.33 0.14
CA ASN A 106 24.63 0.24 0.46
C ASN A 106 25.09 -1.11 -0.10
N LEU A 107 26.36 -1.25 -0.47
CA LEU A 107 26.93 -2.47 -1.03
C LEU A 107 28.08 -3.00 -0.15
N PRO A 108 28.44 -4.29 -0.27
CA PRO A 108 29.61 -4.84 0.42
C PRO A 108 30.87 -4.03 0.13
N THR A 109 31.71 -3.85 1.17
CA THR A 109 33.01 -3.18 1.03
C THR A 109 33.83 -3.87 -0.08
N ASN A 110 34.40 -3.08 -0.98
CA ASN A 110 35.14 -3.54 -2.15
C ASN A 110 34.30 -4.06 -3.33
N THR A 111 33.00 -3.84 -3.37
CA THR A 111 32.20 -4.07 -4.58
C THR A 111 32.79 -3.26 -5.74
N PRO A 112 33.21 -3.90 -6.86
CA PRO A 112 33.76 -3.19 -7.98
C PRO A 112 32.72 -2.34 -8.69
N LYS A 113 33.11 -1.14 -9.17
CA LYS A 113 32.22 -0.33 -9.99
C LYS A 113 31.85 -1.09 -11.26
N PRO A 114 30.56 -1.27 -11.57
CA PRO A 114 30.14 -1.85 -12.84
C PRO A 114 30.49 -0.90 -14.00
N HIS A 115 30.42 -1.41 -15.22
CA HIS A 115 30.59 -0.58 -16.41
C HIS A 115 29.52 0.52 -16.47
N ASP A 116 29.87 1.73 -16.91
CA ASP A 116 28.97 2.90 -16.91
C ASP A 116 27.67 2.68 -17.72
N SER A 117 27.68 1.77 -18.70
CA SER A 117 26.47 1.39 -19.43
C SER A 117 25.41 0.69 -18.56
N LEU A 118 25.80 0.11 -17.42
CA LEU A 118 24.91 -0.52 -16.46
C LEU A 118 24.41 0.47 -15.39
N LEU A 119 24.98 1.66 -15.33
CA LEU A 119 24.59 2.75 -14.43
C LEU A 119 23.66 3.76 -15.11
N GLN A 120 22.94 3.32 -16.15
CA GLN A 120 21.96 4.16 -16.82
C GLN A 120 20.61 4.08 -16.10
N PRO A 121 19.83 5.19 -16.12
CA PRO A 121 18.45 5.20 -15.60
C PRO A 121 17.63 4.05 -16.16
N GLY A 122 16.80 3.46 -15.35
CA GLY A 122 15.97 2.34 -15.73
C GLY A 122 15.25 1.72 -14.53
N SER A 123 14.65 0.59 -14.75
CA SER A 123 13.92 -0.14 -13.72
C SER A 123 13.85 -1.63 -14.02
N LEU A 124 13.52 -2.45 -13.03
CA LEU A 124 13.29 -3.88 -13.22
C LEU A 124 11.99 -4.12 -13.97
N ILE A 125 12.06 -5.01 -14.96
CA ILE A 125 10.88 -5.49 -15.66
C ILE A 125 10.86 -7.01 -15.70
N PHE A 126 9.66 -7.58 -15.70
CA PHE A 126 9.45 -8.99 -15.97
C PHE A 126 9.78 -9.30 -17.43
N ASN A 127 10.60 -10.34 -17.64
CA ASN A 127 10.97 -10.79 -18.96
C ASN A 127 9.93 -11.77 -19.52
N LYS A 128 9.01 -11.28 -20.34
CA LYS A 128 7.95 -12.08 -20.97
C LYS A 128 8.45 -13.17 -21.92
N ASP A 129 9.70 -13.05 -22.40
CA ASP A 129 10.28 -13.99 -23.35
C ASP A 129 10.90 -15.21 -22.65
N VAL A 130 10.76 -15.34 -21.33
CA VAL A 130 11.23 -16.50 -20.60
C VAL A 130 10.39 -17.72 -20.99
N ASN A 131 11.03 -18.73 -21.56
CA ASN A 131 10.38 -19.95 -22.02
C ASN A 131 10.85 -21.21 -21.29
N ARG A 132 11.84 -21.07 -20.41
CA ARG A 132 12.38 -22.14 -19.58
C ARG A 132 13.09 -21.56 -18.36
N VAL A 133 12.81 -22.13 -17.20
CA VAL A 133 13.53 -21.86 -15.95
C VAL A 133 14.22 -23.13 -15.50
N VAL A 134 15.51 -23.01 -15.12
CA VAL A 134 16.33 -24.14 -14.68
C VAL A 134 16.30 -24.26 -13.16
N ASN A 135 16.21 -23.15 -12.44
CA ASN A 135 16.19 -23.09 -10.99
C ASN A 135 15.30 -21.92 -10.54
N MET A 136 14.24 -22.22 -9.82
CA MET A 136 13.29 -21.21 -9.29
C MET A 136 13.89 -20.29 -8.23
N ASP A 137 15.01 -20.67 -7.59
CA ASP A 137 15.72 -19.79 -6.64
C ASP A 137 16.50 -18.67 -7.35
N ASN A 138 16.72 -18.77 -8.65
CA ASN A 138 17.43 -17.79 -9.45
C ASN A 138 16.44 -16.91 -10.23
N TYR A 139 15.92 -15.89 -9.57
CA TYR A 139 14.94 -14.95 -10.15
C TYR A 139 15.49 -14.08 -11.30
N PHE A 140 16.81 -13.95 -11.47
CA PHE A 140 17.43 -13.25 -12.62
C PHE A 140 17.09 -13.90 -13.98
N GLN A 141 16.51 -15.11 -14.01
CA GLN A 141 16.07 -15.75 -15.23
C GLN A 141 14.84 -15.08 -15.83
N TRP A 142 13.99 -14.44 -15.02
CA TRP A 142 12.76 -13.77 -15.47
C TRP A 142 12.68 -12.30 -15.05
N TRP A 143 13.71 -11.76 -14.38
CA TRP A 143 13.85 -10.34 -14.13
C TRP A 143 15.02 -9.77 -14.92
N LYS A 144 14.83 -8.60 -15.52
CA LYS A 144 15.90 -7.86 -16.19
C LYS A 144 15.85 -6.38 -15.86
N TRP A 145 17.04 -5.76 -15.74
CA TRP A 145 17.14 -4.31 -15.72
C TRP A 145 16.90 -3.79 -17.14
N GLN A 146 15.88 -2.93 -17.27
CA GLN A 146 15.56 -2.31 -18.56
C GLN A 146 15.92 -0.84 -18.51
N ILE A 147 16.96 -0.45 -19.27
CA ILE A 147 17.38 0.95 -19.42
C ILE A 147 16.23 1.73 -20.05
N GLY A 148 15.93 2.91 -19.45
CA GLY A 148 14.84 3.79 -19.88
C GLY A 148 13.44 3.34 -19.51
N ALA A 149 13.28 2.21 -18.78
CA ALA A 149 11.99 1.86 -18.19
C ALA A 149 11.67 2.82 -17.04
N SER A 150 10.43 3.32 -17.02
CA SER A 150 9.93 4.28 -16.05
C SER A 150 8.41 4.28 -16.03
N TRP A 151 7.80 5.02 -15.12
CA TRP A 151 6.33 5.12 -15.04
C TRP A 151 5.67 5.53 -16.38
N LYS A 152 6.31 6.37 -17.18
CA LYS A 152 5.79 6.82 -18.49
C LYS A 152 6.22 5.95 -19.67
N SER A 153 7.22 5.10 -19.49
CA SER A 153 7.75 4.17 -20.51
C SER A 153 7.94 2.78 -19.90
N PRO A 154 6.84 2.05 -19.54
CA PRO A 154 6.92 0.86 -18.68
C PRO A 154 7.73 -0.31 -19.23
N ALA A 155 7.82 -0.46 -20.56
CA ALA A 155 8.67 -1.48 -21.20
C ALA A 155 10.02 -0.92 -21.71
N GLY A 156 10.40 0.30 -21.31
CA GLY A 156 11.57 1.01 -21.77
C GLY A 156 11.32 1.85 -23.03
N PRO A 157 12.39 2.28 -23.73
CA PRO A 157 12.29 3.18 -24.87
C PRO A 157 11.33 2.68 -25.95
N GLY A 158 10.46 3.57 -26.43
CA GLY A 158 9.43 3.26 -27.42
C GLY A 158 8.10 2.78 -26.85
N SER A 159 8.03 2.48 -25.55
CA SER A 159 6.76 2.23 -24.85
C SER A 159 6.19 3.53 -24.26
N ASN A 160 4.89 3.56 -24.00
CA ASN A 160 4.20 4.68 -23.37
C ASN A 160 2.97 4.22 -22.58
N ILE A 161 2.33 5.17 -21.90
CA ILE A 161 1.09 4.96 -21.12
C ILE A 161 -0.15 5.51 -21.83
N GLU A 162 -0.09 5.80 -23.12
CA GLU A 162 -1.22 6.28 -23.91
C GLU A 162 -2.37 5.27 -23.85
N GLY A 163 -3.59 5.75 -23.54
CA GLY A 163 -4.74 4.88 -23.30
C GLY A 163 -4.73 4.11 -21.97
N LYS A 164 -3.67 4.22 -21.15
CA LYS A 164 -3.52 3.51 -19.87
C LYS A 164 -3.66 4.43 -18.65
N GLY A 165 -4.41 5.52 -18.77
CA GLY A 165 -4.58 6.48 -17.68
C GLY A 165 -5.15 5.90 -16.40
N ASN A 166 -6.02 4.89 -16.51
CA ASN A 166 -6.66 4.18 -15.37
C ASN A 166 -5.90 2.91 -14.94
N TYR A 167 -4.69 2.68 -15.39
CA TYR A 167 -3.84 1.62 -14.85
C TYR A 167 -3.07 2.14 -13.64
N PRO A 168 -2.70 1.28 -12.68
CA PRO A 168 -1.80 1.66 -11.60
C PRO A 168 -0.50 2.24 -12.15
N VAL A 169 0.02 3.27 -11.51
CA VAL A 169 1.38 3.70 -11.77
C VAL A 169 2.36 2.66 -11.24
N VAL A 170 3.38 2.34 -12.04
CA VAL A 170 4.45 1.40 -11.69
C VAL A 170 5.82 2.00 -11.95
N HIS A 171 6.89 1.28 -11.65
CA HIS A 171 8.27 1.80 -11.71
C HIS A 171 8.51 2.97 -10.77
N VAL A 172 7.75 3.02 -9.68
CA VAL A 172 7.90 4.00 -8.61
C VAL A 172 8.64 3.37 -7.43
N ALA A 173 9.59 4.12 -6.87
CA ALA A 173 10.29 3.79 -5.66
C ALA A 173 9.55 4.39 -4.44
N TYR A 174 9.97 4.02 -3.22
CA TYR A 174 9.43 4.59 -1.99
C TYR A 174 9.56 6.12 -1.95
N GLU A 175 10.70 6.68 -2.39
CA GLU A 175 10.89 8.14 -2.46
C GLU A 175 9.89 8.82 -3.42
N ASP A 176 9.57 8.18 -4.55
CA ASP A 176 8.61 8.72 -5.52
C ASP A 176 7.20 8.75 -4.93
N ALA A 177 6.83 7.69 -4.20
CA ALA A 177 5.55 7.62 -3.50
C ALA A 177 5.44 8.66 -2.39
N LEU A 178 6.51 8.91 -1.62
CA LEU A 178 6.55 9.98 -0.62
C LEU A 178 6.40 11.37 -1.25
N ALA A 179 7.09 11.65 -2.35
CA ALA A 179 7.00 12.93 -3.05
C ALA A 179 5.56 13.18 -3.58
N TYR A 180 4.91 12.13 -4.09
CA TYR A 180 3.49 12.20 -4.45
C TYR A 180 2.61 12.49 -3.23
N CYS A 181 2.85 11.81 -2.11
CA CYS A 181 2.11 12.01 -0.87
C CYS A 181 2.24 13.45 -0.35
N GLU A 182 3.44 14.02 -0.37
CA GLU A 182 3.70 15.40 0.04
C GLU A 182 2.93 16.39 -0.85
N TRP A 183 3.02 16.27 -2.18
CA TRP A 183 2.27 17.09 -3.12
C TRP A 183 0.76 17.00 -2.90
N ALA A 184 0.23 15.79 -2.69
CA ALA A 184 -1.19 15.54 -2.52
C ALA A 184 -1.71 15.88 -1.11
N ASN A 185 -0.84 16.26 -0.16
CA ASN A 185 -1.13 16.34 1.27
C ASN A 185 -1.76 15.04 1.82
N ARG A 186 -1.12 13.92 1.53
CA ARG A 186 -1.50 12.56 1.89
C ARG A 186 -0.33 11.83 2.55
N LYS A 187 -0.53 10.59 2.94
CA LYS A 187 0.53 9.70 3.46
C LYS A 187 0.43 8.32 2.84
N LEU A 188 1.51 7.56 2.89
CA LEU A 188 1.44 6.11 2.70
C LEU A 188 0.71 5.48 3.90
N PRO A 189 -0.06 4.40 3.71
CA PRO A 189 -0.60 3.63 4.81
C PRO A 189 0.53 2.96 5.60
N THR A 190 0.37 2.81 6.92
CA THR A 190 1.16 1.81 7.64
C THR A 190 0.70 0.41 7.21
N GLU A 191 1.56 -0.60 7.41
CA GLU A 191 1.18 -1.99 7.14
C GLU A 191 -0.09 -2.38 7.91
N ALA A 192 -0.23 -1.91 9.15
CA ALA A 192 -1.43 -2.15 9.97
C ALA A 192 -2.68 -1.48 9.38
N GLN A 193 -2.58 -0.25 8.88
CA GLN A 193 -3.69 0.42 8.20
C GLN A 193 -4.07 -0.30 6.91
N TRP A 194 -3.08 -0.70 6.11
CA TRP A 194 -3.30 -1.42 4.88
C TRP A 194 -4.03 -2.75 5.11
N GLU A 195 -3.58 -3.58 6.09
CA GLU A 195 -4.24 -4.85 6.42
C GLU A 195 -5.65 -4.65 6.97
N SER A 196 -5.87 -3.65 7.84
CA SER A 196 -7.21 -3.30 8.34
C SER A 196 -8.18 -2.96 7.21
N ALA A 197 -7.70 -2.18 6.22
CA ALA A 197 -8.48 -1.82 5.04
C ALA A 197 -8.76 -3.04 4.14
N ALA A 198 -7.75 -3.90 3.92
CA ALA A 198 -7.89 -5.11 3.10
C ALA A 198 -8.88 -6.12 3.69
N GLN A 199 -8.88 -6.30 5.01
CA GLN A 199 -9.84 -7.19 5.68
C GLN A 199 -11.28 -6.68 5.57
N GLY A 200 -11.49 -5.36 5.46
CA GLY A 200 -12.84 -4.80 5.42
C GLY A 200 -13.66 -5.23 6.62
N ASN A 201 -14.81 -5.91 6.39
CA ASN A 201 -15.70 -6.42 7.44
C ASN A 201 -15.36 -7.86 7.89
N TYR A 202 -14.39 -8.50 7.27
CA TYR A 202 -13.91 -9.81 7.73
C TYR A 202 -12.93 -9.65 8.88
N ASP A 203 -12.85 -10.66 9.74
CA ASP A 203 -11.78 -10.80 10.71
C ASP A 203 -10.96 -12.05 10.37
N LYS A 204 -9.66 -11.91 10.31
CA LYS A 204 -8.71 -13.00 9.99
C LYS A 204 -8.93 -13.68 8.63
N ALA A 205 -9.48 -12.99 7.64
CA ALA A 205 -9.60 -13.55 6.30
C ALA A 205 -8.23 -13.69 5.62
N VAL A 206 -8.05 -14.74 4.82
CA VAL A 206 -6.85 -14.91 3.97
C VAL A 206 -6.89 -13.93 2.80
N PHE A 207 -8.07 -13.75 2.20
CA PHE A 207 -8.30 -12.87 1.04
C PHE A 207 -9.34 -11.80 1.38
N THR A 208 -9.44 -10.79 0.54
CA THR A 208 -10.39 -9.67 0.70
C THR A 208 -11.87 -10.09 0.59
N TRP A 209 -12.14 -11.29 0.10
CA TRP A 209 -13.46 -11.90 -0.04
C TRP A 209 -13.71 -13.08 0.92
N GLY A 210 -12.80 -13.36 1.85
CA GLY A 210 -12.87 -14.48 2.80
C GLY A 210 -11.74 -15.49 2.60
N ASP A 211 -12.04 -16.80 2.70
CA ASP A 211 -11.01 -17.84 2.67
C ASP A 211 -11.07 -18.73 1.40
N GLU A 212 -11.98 -18.45 0.48
CA GLU A 212 -12.25 -19.27 -0.70
C GLU A 212 -11.22 -19.04 -1.81
N VAL A 213 -10.18 -19.87 -1.87
CA VAL A 213 -9.09 -19.74 -2.87
C VAL A 213 -9.54 -19.96 -4.31
N ASN A 214 -10.60 -20.76 -4.52
CA ASN A 214 -11.18 -20.99 -5.85
C ASN A 214 -11.80 -19.73 -6.49
N LEU A 215 -12.01 -18.67 -5.71
CA LEU A 215 -12.47 -17.38 -6.21
C LEU A 215 -11.34 -16.44 -6.64
N LEU A 216 -10.08 -16.85 -6.55
CA LEU A 216 -8.92 -16.01 -6.83
C LEU A 216 -8.97 -15.39 -8.23
N ASN A 217 -9.16 -16.21 -9.27
CA ASN A 217 -9.16 -15.78 -10.67
C ASN A 217 -10.34 -14.84 -11.04
N THR A 218 -11.37 -14.78 -10.20
CA THR A 218 -12.54 -13.90 -10.41
C THR A 218 -12.51 -12.64 -9.56
N ASN A 219 -11.60 -12.55 -8.58
CA ASN A 219 -11.53 -11.44 -7.65
C ASN A 219 -10.18 -10.70 -7.62
N ALA A 220 -9.15 -11.23 -8.29
CA ALA A 220 -7.83 -10.61 -8.31
C ALA A 220 -7.08 -10.91 -9.61
N ASN A 221 -6.24 -9.96 -10.04
CA ASN A 221 -5.29 -10.13 -11.12
C ASN A 221 -4.03 -10.80 -10.57
N THR A 222 -3.84 -12.07 -10.89
CA THR A 222 -2.69 -12.89 -10.47
C THR A 222 -2.24 -13.79 -11.62
N TRP A 223 -1.09 -14.45 -11.47
CA TRP A 223 -0.61 -15.38 -12.49
C TRP A 223 -1.41 -16.67 -12.47
N GLN A 224 -1.80 -17.17 -13.67
CA GLN A 224 -2.46 -18.47 -13.84
C GLN A 224 -1.68 -19.33 -14.85
N GLY A 225 -1.46 -20.60 -14.52
CA GLY A 225 -0.68 -21.52 -15.34
C GLY A 225 0.76 -21.69 -14.83
N ASP A 226 1.70 -21.93 -15.72
CA ASP A 226 3.08 -22.27 -15.34
C ASP A 226 3.93 -21.02 -15.14
N PHE A 227 4.12 -20.60 -13.89
CA PHE A 227 5.00 -19.47 -13.59
C PHE A 227 6.48 -19.83 -13.77
N PRO A 228 7.30 -19.00 -14.41
CA PRO A 228 7.02 -17.72 -15.07
C PRO A 228 6.92 -17.81 -16.60
N THR A 229 6.64 -18.97 -17.15
CA THR A 229 6.79 -19.27 -18.58
C THR A 229 5.51 -19.22 -19.39
N ASN A 230 4.37 -19.42 -18.76
CA ASN A 230 3.08 -19.42 -19.43
C ASN A 230 1.97 -18.88 -18.52
N ASN A 231 1.48 -17.69 -18.80
CA ASN A 231 0.29 -17.16 -18.15
C ASN A 231 -0.94 -17.49 -19.02
N GLU A 232 -1.88 -18.25 -18.47
CA GLU A 232 -3.13 -18.63 -19.15
C GLU A 232 -4.15 -17.47 -19.15
N SER A 233 -3.92 -16.39 -18.41
CA SER A 233 -4.76 -15.19 -18.34
C SER A 233 -6.24 -15.49 -18.11
N ILE A 234 -6.54 -16.46 -17.23
CA ILE A 234 -7.93 -16.89 -16.92
C ILE A 234 -8.72 -15.74 -16.29
N ASP A 235 -8.05 -14.85 -15.57
CA ASP A 235 -8.61 -13.65 -14.97
C ASP A 235 -8.88 -12.52 -16.00
N GLY A 236 -8.48 -12.71 -17.25
CA GLY A 236 -8.69 -11.79 -18.38
C GLY A 236 -7.49 -10.89 -18.67
N PHE A 237 -6.38 -10.98 -17.92
CA PHE A 237 -5.24 -10.09 -18.05
C PHE A 237 -3.93 -10.86 -18.13
N ASP A 238 -3.10 -10.50 -19.11
CA ASP A 238 -1.75 -11.07 -19.25
C ASP A 238 -0.73 -10.41 -18.30
N MET A 239 -0.96 -9.14 -17.99
CA MET A 239 -0.12 -8.31 -17.11
C MET A 239 -1.02 -7.43 -16.22
N ILE A 240 -0.60 -6.20 -15.95
CA ILE A 240 -1.35 -5.23 -15.15
C ILE A 240 -2.74 -4.99 -15.75
N ALA A 241 -3.76 -4.99 -14.91
CA ALA A 241 -5.13 -4.61 -15.23
C ALA A 241 -5.41 -3.13 -14.94
N PRO A 242 -6.38 -2.49 -15.61
CA PRO A 242 -6.94 -1.22 -15.15
C PRO A 242 -7.48 -1.36 -13.74
N VAL A 243 -7.34 -0.31 -12.91
CA VAL A 243 -7.97 -0.32 -11.57
C VAL A 243 -9.47 -0.57 -11.66
N LYS A 244 -10.05 -1.23 -10.65
CA LYS A 244 -11.47 -1.63 -10.61
C LYS A 244 -11.88 -2.67 -11.66
N SER A 245 -10.95 -3.46 -12.15
CA SER A 245 -11.27 -4.58 -13.03
C SER A 245 -11.96 -5.74 -12.31
N PHE A 246 -11.81 -5.81 -11.00
CA PHE A 246 -12.41 -6.82 -10.12
C PHE A 246 -13.36 -6.20 -9.11
N SER A 247 -14.14 -7.04 -8.41
CA SER A 247 -15.06 -6.58 -7.36
C SER A 247 -14.30 -6.00 -6.17
N PRO A 248 -14.82 -4.93 -5.54
CA PRO A 248 -14.20 -4.40 -4.32
C PRO A 248 -14.39 -5.35 -3.14
N ASN A 249 -13.58 -5.14 -2.10
CA ASN A 249 -13.83 -5.80 -0.82
C ASN A 249 -15.13 -5.29 -0.15
N SER A 250 -15.47 -5.83 1.01
CA SER A 250 -16.72 -5.58 1.71
C SER A 250 -16.99 -4.13 2.13
N ILE A 251 -15.99 -3.24 2.03
CA ILE A 251 -16.10 -1.80 2.36
C ILE A 251 -15.87 -0.89 1.15
N GLY A 252 -15.76 -1.45 -0.06
CA GLY A 252 -15.68 -0.69 -1.30
C GLY A 252 -14.27 -0.37 -1.80
N ILE A 253 -13.22 -1.03 -1.29
CA ILE A 253 -11.83 -0.85 -1.72
C ILE A 253 -11.48 -1.93 -2.75
N PHE A 254 -10.89 -1.51 -3.88
CA PHE A 254 -10.54 -2.36 -5.00
C PHE A 254 -9.07 -2.76 -4.98
N ASP A 255 -8.76 -3.86 -5.64
CA ASP A 255 -7.43 -4.28 -6.04
C ASP A 255 -6.41 -4.40 -4.87
N MET A 256 -6.92 -4.67 -3.63
CA MET A 256 -6.05 -4.88 -2.46
C MET A 256 -5.25 -6.17 -2.53
N ILE A 257 -5.57 -7.06 -3.47
CA ILE A 257 -4.89 -8.33 -3.72
C ILE A 257 -4.66 -8.46 -5.22
N GLY A 258 -3.43 -8.83 -5.61
CA GLY A 258 -3.02 -8.95 -7.00
C GLY A 258 -2.73 -7.60 -7.64
N ASN A 259 -2.79 -7.51 -8.94
CA ASN A 259 -2.51 -6.37 -9.78
C ASN A 259 -1.09 -5.81 -9.57
N VAL A 260 -0.86 -4.89 -8.63
CA VAL A 260 0.49 -4.43 -8.29
C VAL A 260 0.74 -4.47 -6.79
N TRP A 261 1.98 -4.77 -6.39
CA TRP A 261 2.42 -4.58 -5.03
C TRP A 261 2.26 -3.12 -4.59
N GLU A 262 1.87 -2.92 -3.35
CA GLU A 262 1.65 -1.59 -2.79
C GLU A 262 2.64 -1.27 -1.68
N ILE A 263 3.41 -0.21 -1.87
CA ILE A 263 4.39 0.29 -0.90
C ILE A 263 3.66 0.86 0.31
N THR A 264 4.11 0.52 1.52
CA THR A 264 3.66 1.08 2.80
C THR A 264 4.77 1.90 3.47
N ASP A 265 4.41 2.61 4.54
CA ASP A 265 5.35 3.48 5.28
C ASP A 265 6.31 2.72 6.21
N ASP A 266 6.02 1.45 6.50
CA ASP A 266 6.74 0.67 7.50
C ASP A 266 8.08 0.13 6.98
N LEU A 267 9.13 0.20 7.80
CA LEU A 267 10.38 -0.48 7.52
C LEU A 267 10.19 -2.01 7.55
N PHE A 268 10.80 -2.69 6.57
CA PHE A 268 10.76 -4.14 6.49
C PHE A 268 11.75 -4.79 7.46
N ASN A 269 11.22 -5.58 8.39
CA ASN A 269 12.00 -6.40 9.31
C ASN A 269 11.37 -7.80 9.37
N VAL A 270 12.13 -8.84 9.05
CA VAL A 270 11.62 -10.22 9.03
C VAL A 270 11.23 -10.72 10.42
N ASN A 271 11.76 -10.11 11.49
CA ASN A 271 11.50 -10.50 12.87
C ASN A 271 10.39 -9.65 13.53
N TYR A 272 9.87 -8.62 12.84
CA TYR A 272 8.96 -7.63 13.43
C TYR A 272 7.78 -8.27 14.17
N TYR A 273 7.12 -9.26 13.56
CA TYR A 273 5.97 -9.92 14.18
C TYR A 273 6.35 -10.69 15.47
N SER A 274 7.53 -11.30 15.52
CA SER A 274 8.01 -11.93 16.75
C SER A 274 8.41 -10.92 17.82
N GLU A 275 8.89 -9.73 17.43
CA GLU A 275 9.23 -8.62 18.33
C GLU A 275 7.98 -8.03 19.01
N LEU A 276 6.83 -8.02 18.31
CA LEU A 276 5.55 -7.55 18.85
C LEU A 276 5.08 -8.35 20.09
N ASN A 277 5.55 -9.58 20.32
CA ASN A 277 5.25 -10.35 21.54
C ASN A 277 5.66 -9.62 22.84
N SER A 278 6.61 -8.70 22.76
CA SER A 278 7.09 -7.91 23.90
C SER A 278 6.45 -6.52 24.01
N VAL A 279 5.60 -6.14 23.06
CA VAL A 279 4.95 -4.83 23.00
C VAL A 279 3.59 -4.91 23.71
N THR A 280 3.36 -4.03 24.67
CA THR A 280 2.12 -4.01 25.46
C THR A 280 1.03 -3.11 24.85
N ASP A 281 1.40 -2.13 24.03
CA ASP A 281 0.45 -1.26 23.33
C ASP A 281 0.57 -1.48 21.83
N LEU A 282 -0.42 -2.17 21.27
CA LEU A 282 -0.52 -2.49 19.85
C LEU A 282 -1.51 -1.58 19.11
N LYS A 283 -1.64 -0.34 19.59
CA LYS A 283 -2.47 0.69 18.95
C LYS A 283 -1.66 1.51 17.94
N ASN A 284 -2.19 1.66 16.72
CA ASN A 284 -1.61 2.49 15.64
C ASN A 284 -0.13 2.19 15.42
N LEU A 285 0.19 0.92 15.20
CA LEU A 285 1.56 0.47 14.95
C LEU A 285 2.20 1.24 13.80
N LYS A 286 3.45 1.63 14.00
CA LYS A 286 4.27 2.38 13.03
C LYS A 286 5.37 1.53 12.38
N GLY A 287 5.24 0.21 12.44
CA GLY A 287 6.24 -0.70 11.89
C GLY A 287 7.48 -0.89 12.77
N ALA A 288 8.47 -1.56 12.21
CA ALA A 288 9.74 -1.82 12.87
C ALA A 288 10.57 -0.52 13.00
N SER A 289 11.34 -0.40 14.08
CA SER A 289 12.26 0.72 14.29
C SER A 289 13.53 0.66 13.43
N SER A 290 13.82 -0.49 12.83
CA SER A 290 14.96 -0.72 11.95
C SER A 290 14.65 -1.76 10.89
N CYS A 291 15.20 -1.56 9.69
CA CYS A 291 15.15 -2.56 8.63
C CYS A 291 16.04 -3.77 8.99
N TYR A 292 15.52 -4.97 8.75
CA TYR A 292 16.31 -6.20 8.85
C TYR A 292 15.82 -7.25 7.86
N ASN A 293 16.66 -7.55 6.87
CA ASN A 293 16.45 -8.62 5.91
C ASN A 293 17.77 -9.36 5.66
N PRO A 294 17.95 -10.58 6.18
CA PRO A 294 19.20 -11.34 6.00
C PRO A 294 19.50 -11.69 4.54
N SER A 295 18.49 -11.72 3.66
CA SER A 295 18.68 -11.92 2.22
C SER A 295 19.21 -10.68 1.50
N ASN A 296 18.96 -9.47 2.05
CA ASN A 296 19.39 -8.19 1.51
C ASN A 296 19.93 -7.28 2.63
N PRO A 297 21.05 -7.65 3.28
CA PRO A 297 21.49 -7.05 4.53
C PRO A 297 22.03 -5.62 4.39
N TYR A 298 22.25 -5.15 3.17
CA TYR A 298 22.79 -3.82 2.87
C TYR A 298 21.73 -2.83 2.39
N GLU A 299 20.50 -3.30 2.13
CA GLU A 299 19.42 -2.47 1.63
C GLU A 299 18.51 -1.98 2.75
N ILE A 300 18.11 -0.72 2.68
CA ILE A 300 16.97 -0.22 3.45
C ILE A 300 15.72 -0.57 2.66
N GLN A 301 14.81 -1.31 3.27
CA GLN A 301 13.58 -1.77 2.63
C GLN A 301 12.36 -1.33 3.43
N HIS A 302 11.30 -0.99 2.71
CA HIS A 302 9.97 -0.81 3.26
C HIS A 302 9.08 -2.03 2.97
N VAL A 303 7.99 -2.16 3.73
CA VAL A 303 7.03 -3.23 3.52
C VAL A 303 6.20 -2.93 2.29
N MET A 304 6.01 -3.91 1.43
CA MET A 304 4.99 -3.90 0.39
C MET A 304 3.98 -5.02 0.61
N LYS A 305 2.75 -4.80 0.18
CA LYS A 305 1.56 -5.62 0.46
C LYS A 305 0.79 -5.97 -0.81
N GLY A 306 -0.09 -6.95 -0.71
CA GLY A 306 -1.11 -7.29 -1.71
C GLY A 306 -0.70 -8.29 -2.78
N GLY A 307 0.59 -8.43 -3.06
CA GLY A 307 1.04 -9.22 -4.20
C GLY A 307 0.82 -8.50 -5.53
N SER A 308 1.01 -9.19 -6.63
CA SER A 308 0.85 -8.60 -7.96
C SER A 308 0.36 -9.63 -8.98
N PHE A 309 0.16 -9.19 -10.22
CA PHE A 309 -0.16 -10.03 -11.37
C PHE A 309 0.86 -11.17 -11.63
N LEU A 310 2.06 -11.09 -11.04
CA LEU A 310 3.11 -12.12 -11.12
C LEU A 310 3.05 -13.14 -9.97
N CYS A 311 2.14 -12.99 -9.01
CA CYS A 311 2.07 -13.90 -7.88
C CYS A 311 1.34 -15.20 -8.23
N HIS A 312 2.01 -16.32 -7.96
CA HIS A 312 1.50 -17.67 -8.14
C HIS A 312 1.89 -18.55 -6.94
N ASP A 313 1.09 -19.56 -6.59
CA ASP A 313 1.30 -20.40 -5.42
C ASP A 313 2.62 -21.20 -5.46
N SER A 314 3.09 -21.57 -6.66
CA SER A 314 4.37 -22.23 -6.85
C SER A 314 5.59 -21.35 -6.60
N TYR A 315 5.42 -20.03 -6.49
CA TYR A 315 6.53 -19.08 -6.33
C TYR A 315 6.41 -18.21 -5.09
N CYS A 316 5.35 -17.43 -4.92
CA CYS A 316 5.27 -16.49 -3.81
C CYS A 316 3.96 -16.52 -3.02
N ALA A 317 2.82 -16.94 -3.59
CA ALA A 317 1.48 -16.93 -3.00
C ALA A 317 1.15 -15.63 -2.22
N SER A 318 1.71 -14.48 -2.62
CA SER A 318 1.66 -13.25 -1.85
C SER A 318 0.37 -12.43 -2.07
N TYR A 319 -0.57 -12.98 -2.83
CA TYR A 319 -1.94 -12.48 -2.96
C TYR A 319 -2.80 -12.80 -1.71
N ARG A 320 -2.25 -12.60 -0.50
CA ARG A 320 -2.92 -12.82 0.79
C ARG A 320 -2.79 -11.56 1.65
N ILE A 321 -3.79 -11.24 2.44
CA ILE A 321 -3.81 -10.04 3.27
C ILE A 321 -2.58 -9.96 4.18
N SER A 322 -2.18 -11.09 4.79
CA SER A 322 -1.03 -11.15 5.71
C SER A 322 0.33 -11.11 5.02
N ALA A 323 0.39 -11.45 3.72
CA ALA A 323 1.66 -11.52 3.00
C ALA A 323 2.36 -10.16 2.98
N ARG A 324 3.69 -10.21 3.14
CA ARG A 324 4.55 -9.03 3.18
C ARG A 324 5.90 -9.32 2.54
N MET A 325 6.42 -8.35 1.81
CA MET A 325 7.77 -8.37 1.26
C MET A 325 8.48 -7.05 1.49
N GLY A 326 9.81 -7.05 1.39
CA GLY A 326 10.62 -5.85 1.39
C GLY A 326 10.79 -5.32 -0.04
N VAL A 327 10.67 -4.02 -0.21
CA VAL A 327 11.01 -3.27 -1.42
C VAL A 327 12.09 -2.24 -1.10
N SER A 328 13.10 -2.11 -1.95
CA SER A 328 14.14 -1.10 -1.81
C SER A 328 13.57 0.32 -1.90
N ILE A 329 14.18 1.26 -1.17
CA ILE A 329 13.72 2.66 -1.15
C ILE A 329 14.00 3.41 -2.46
N ASP A 330 14.97 2.93 -3.23
CA ASP A 330 15.56 3.57 -4.42
C ASP A 330 15.39 2.76 -5.70
N SER A 331 14.50 1.78 -5.71
CA SER A 331 14.25 0.93 -6.87
C SER A 331 12.77 0.64 -7.04
N GLY A 332 12.28 0.80 -8.26
CA GLY A 332 10.95 0.39 -8.67
C GLY A 332 10.98 -0.82 -9.59
N SER A 333 9.80 -1.34 -9.93
CA SER A 333 9.62 -2.42 -10.91
C SER A 333 8.27 -2.29 -11.60
N ASP A 334 8.08 -3.07 -12.67
CA ASP A 334 6.85 -3.07 -13.47
C ASP A 334 5.62 -3.66 -12.76
N HIS A 335 5.76 -4.09 -11.52
CA HIS A 335 4.68 -4.62 -10.68
C HIS A 335 4.57 -3.96 -9.30
N THR A 336 5.23 -2.81 -9.10
CA THR A 336 5.24 -2.08 -7.82
C THR A 336 4.64 -0.70 -7.98
N GLY A 337 3.58 -0.44 -7.25
CA GLY A 337 2.85 0.83 -7.13
C GLY A 337 2.57 1.17 -5.68
N PHE A 338 1.55 1.99 -5.42
CA PHE A 338 1.15 2.40 -4.08
C PHE A 338 -0.27 2.97 -4.06
N ARG A 339 -0.84 3.08 -2.85
CA ARG A 339 -2.04 3.88 -2.56
C ARG A 339 -1.80 4.77 -1.36
N THR A 340 -2.65 5.77 -1.14
CA THR A 340 -2.46 6.78 -0.11
C THR A 340 -3.59 6.81 0.92
N ILE A 341 -3.31 7.41 2.07
CA ILE A 341 -4.28 7.65 3.13
C ILE A 341 -4.35 9.13 3.52
N VAL A 342 -5.47 9.47 4.17
CA VAL A 342 -5.66 10.74 4.89
C VAL A 342 -6.25 10.44 6.27
N THR A 343 -5.67 10.99 7.32
CA THR A 343 -6.25 10.89 8.67
C THR A 343 -7.16 12.09 8.98
N PRO A 344 -8.13 11.98 9.91
CA PRO A 344 -8.96 13.11 10.30
C PRO A 344 -8.17 14.36 10.72
N GLU A 345 -7.04 14.18 11.42
CA GLU A 345 -6.18 15.28 11.85
C GLU A 345 -5.58 16.05 10.66
N MET A 346 -5.29 15.37 9.55
CA MET A 346 -4.78 16.01 8.32
C MET A 346 -5.84 16.87 7.64
N LEU A 347 -7.12 16.57 7.82
CA LEU A 347 -8.23 17.37 7.29
C LEU A 347 -8.51 18.62 8.14
N LEU A 348 -8.23 18.57 9.43
CA LEU A 348 -8.45 19.68 10.37
C LEU A 348 -7.37 20.76 10.29
N ASN A 349 -6.19 20.43 9.77
CA ASN A 349 -5.02 21.32 9.71
C ASN A 349 -4.85 22.02 8.36
N LYS A 350 -5.93 22.13 7.57
CA LYS A 350 -5.95 22.87 6.29
C LYS A 350 -6.38 24.30 6.42
#